data_c4d2621098bf8f2cdba5cbf088a4aef9
#
_entry.id   c4d2621098bf8f2cdba5cbf088a4aef9
#
_cell.length_a   1.000
_cell.length_b   1.000
_cell.length_c   1.000
_cell.angle_alpha   90.00
_cell.angle_beta   90.00
_cell.angle_gamma   90.00
#
_symmetry.space_group_name_H-M   'P 1'
#
loop_
_entity.id
_entity.type
_entity.pdbx_description
1 polymer ?
#
loop_
_entity_poly.entity_id
_entity_poly.type
_entity_poly.pdbx_seq_one_letter_code
_entity_poly.pdbx_strand_id
1 'polypeptide(L)'
;MSIQSHPKLQQVMGDLAFPESPRWHDGQILVSDWGAGEVIGAGLDGRTTVIAKVDSFPMCIDHLPDGRLLIVASSERRIVRREPDGALVTHADLKDFGEHPWNDVVVDGRGNAYVNNIGFDFPDGEVGPGTIVLVAPDGSVCQVAEGVLFPNGMVVTPDNATLIVAESYGNKLTAFEIAAD
;
A
#
# COMPACT_ATOMS: atom_id res chain seq x y z
N MET A 1 11.54 5.33 -42.24
CA MET A 1 12.02 4.88 -40.93
C MET A 1 11.67 5.96 -39.92
N SER A 2 10.67 5.77 -39.08
CA SER A 2 10.37 6.72 -38.02
C SER A 2 11.34 6.46 -36.87
N ILE A 3 12.15 7.46 -36.53
CA ILE A 3 13.00 7.43 -35.33
C ILE A 3 12.03 7.53 -34.18
N GLN A 4 11.82 6.41 -33.44
CA GLN A 4 11.15 6.47 -32.15
C GLN A 4 12.06 7.28 -31.22
N SER A 5 11.64 8.50 -30.90
CA SER A 5 12.30 9.27 -29.85
C SER A 5 12.09 8.54 -28.52
N HIS A 6 13.18 8.12 -27.89
CA HIS A 6 13.10 7.62 -26.51
C HIS A 6 12.48 8.71 -25.62
N PRO A 7 11.50 8.37 -24.75
CA PRO A 7 10.94 9.35 -23.84
C PRO A 7 12.07 9.94 -23.00
N LYS A 8 12.08 11.28 -22.87
CA LYS A 8 13.05 11.95 -21.98
C LYS A 8 12.70 11.57 -20.55
N LEU A 9 13.68 11.02 -19.82
CA LEU A 9 13.56 10.81 -18.39
C LEU A 9 13.52 12.18 -17.69
N GLN A 10 12.58 12.32 -16.75
CA GLN A 10 12.46 13.49 -15.91
C GLN A 10 12.42 13.05 -14.45
N GLN A 11 13.28 13.62 -13.63
CA GLN A 11 13.19 13.45 -12.19
C GLN A 11 12.04 14.32 -11.65
N VAL A 12 11.08 13.71 -10.94
CA VAL A 12 9.91 14.39 -10.38
C VAL A 12 10.20 14.84 -8.96
N MET A 13 10.90 14.01 -8.16
CA MET A 13 11.36 14.36 -6.81
C MET A 13 12.69 13.67 -6.52
N GLY A 14 13.38 14.12 -5.48
CA GLY A 14 14.65 13.57 -5.01
C GLY A 14 14.82 13.73 -3.51
N ASP A 15 15.99 13.38 -3.03
CA ASP A 15 16.37 13.47 -1.60
C ASP A 15 15.49 12.61 -0.68
N LEU A 16 14.92 11.52 -1.22
CA LEU A 16 14.14 10.53 -0.50
C LEU A 16 15.09 9.52 0.16
N ALA A 17 14.79 9.14 1.41
CA ALA A 17 15.64 8.20 2.14
C ALA A 17 15.36 6.73 1.75
N PHE A 18 14.07 6.34 1.66
CA PHE A 18 13.67 5.00 1.22
C PHE A 18 12.24 5.05 0.64
N PRO A 19 12.08 5.46 -0.64
CA PRO A 19 10.76 5.65 -1.25
C PRO A 19 10.12 4.31 -1.65
N GLU A 20 8.85 4.15 -1.29
CA GLU A 20 8.03 2.99 -1.56
C GLU A 20 6.57 3.38 -1.86
N SER A 21 5.78 2.41 -2.32
CA SER A 21 4.33 2.54 -2.49
C SER A 21 3.91 3.79 -3.31
N PRO A 22 4.42 4.00 -4.54
CA PRO A 22 4.04 5.16 -5.34
C PRO A 22 2.58 5.07 -5.77
N ARG A 23 1.83 6.16 -5.61
CA ARG A 23 0.43 6.29 -6.03
C ARG A 23 0.20 7.60 -6.76
N TRP A 24 -0.49 7.53 -7.89
CA TRP A 24 -0.94 8.72 -8.62
C TRP A 24 -2.33 9.10 -8.15
N HIS A 25 -2.50 10.32 -7.63
CA HIS A 25 -3.78 10.82 -7.16
C HIS A 25 -3.86 12.33 -7.35
N ASP A 26 -4.99 12.83 -7.88
CA ASP A 26 -5.28 14.25 -8.05
C ASP A 26 -4.16 15.10 -8.69
N GLY A 27 -3.52 14.54 -9.74
CA GLY A 27 -2.50 15.28 -10.49
C GLY A 27 -1.13 15.32 -9.83
N GLN A 28 -0.89 14.54 -8.78
CA GLN A 28 0.39 14.39 -8.11
C GLN A 28 0.75 12.92 -7.88
N ILE A 29 2.05 12.66 -7.73
CA ILE A 29 2.55 11.37 -7.26
C ILE A 29 2.70 11.45 -5.73
N LEU A 30 2.17 10.46 -5.02
CA LEU A 30 2.45 10.27 -3.60
C LEU A 30 3.41 9.09 -3.44
N VAL A 31 4.30 9.19 -2.47
CA VAL A 31 5.19 8.09 -2.06
C VAL A 31 5.26 8.03 -0.53
N SER A 32 5.47 6.84 -0.01
CA SER A 32 5.89 6.63 1.37
C SER A 32 7.41 6.68 1.43
N ASP A 33 7.98 7.60 2.17
CA ASP A 33 9.41 7.59 2.49
C ASP A 33 9.61 6.92 3.85
N TRP A 34 9.91 5.64 3.82
CA TRP A 34 10.07 4.82 5.03
C TRP A 34 11.20 5.31 5.92
N GLY A 35 12.30 5.79 5.31
CA GLY A 35 13.45 6.30 6.07
C GLY A 35 13.17 7.61 6.79
N ALA A 36 12.25 8.44 6.28
CA ALA A 36 11.83 9.68 6.88
C ALA A 36 10.56 9.57 7.74
N GLY A 37 9.81 8.46 7.63
CA GLY A 37 8.50 8.30 8.26
C GLY A 37 7.46 9.28 7.70
N GLU A 38 7.54 9.58 6.41
CA GLU A 38 6.71 10.59 5.76
C GLU A 38 5.98 10.06 4.52
N VAL A 39 4.76 10.52 4.32
CA VAL A 39 4.10 10.45 3.02
C VAL A 39 4.29 11.79 2.34
N ILE A 40 4.89 11.76 1.14
CA ILE A 40 5.26 12.95 0.39
C ILE A 40 4.48 12.96 -0.93
N GLY A 41 3.84 14.09 -1.23
CA GLY A 41 3.22 14.36 -2.53
C GLY A 41 4.11 15.27 -3.39
N ALA A 42 4.19 15.00 -4.70
CA ALA A 42 4.86 15.87 -5.64
C ALA A 42 4.03 16.08 -6.91
N GLY A 43 3.90 17.33 -7.32
CA GLY A 43 3.40 17.68 -8.65
C GLY A 43 4.44 17.44 -9.73
N LEU A 44 4.01 17.37 -10.99
CA LEU A 44 4.93 17.26 -12.14
C LEU A 44 5.83 18.49 -12.34
N ASP A 45 5.56 19.58 -11.63
CA ASP A 45 6.40 20.79 -11.56
C ASP A 45 7.56 20.64 -10.53
N GLY A 46 7.66 19.51 -9.86
CA GLY A 46 8.69 19.19 -8.88
C GLY A 46 8.46 19.79 -7.48
N ARG A 47 7.33 20.43 -7.24
CA ARG A 47 6.99 20.91 -5.90
C ARG A 47 6.55 19.77 -5.02
N THR A 48 7.16 19.63 -3.87
CA THR A 48 6.88 18.59 -2.88
C THR A 48 6.15 19.13 -1.67
N THR A 49 5.32 18.29 -1.06
CA THR A 49 4.61 18.60 0.19
C THR A 49 4.55 17.34 1.06
N VAL A 50 4.85 17.48 2.34
CA VAL A 50 4.62 16.40 3.32
C VAL A 50 3.12 16.34 3.60
N ILE A 51 2.52 15.20 3.26
CA ILE A 51 1.09 14.93 3.39
C ILE A 51 0.75 14.38 4.76
N ALA A 52 1.60 13.48 5.29
CA ALA A 52 1.45 12.87 6.60
C ALA A 52 2.81 12.47 7.17
N LYS A 53 2.87 12.33 8.51
CA LYS A 53 4.01 11.75 9.23
C LYS A 53 3.51 10.58 10.04
N VAL A 54 4.12 9.41 9.84
CA VAL A 54 3.80 8.17 10.53
C VAL A 54 5.11 7.46 10.84
N ASP A 55 5.47 7.37 12.11
CA ASP A 55 6.67 6.67 12.55
C ASP A 55 6.41 5.16 12.55
N SER A 56 6.44 4.58 11.37
CA SER A 56 6.17 3.15 11.15
C SER A 56 7.01 2.59 10.01
N PHE A 57 7.39 1.32 10.13
CA PHE A 57 8.15 0.57 9.13
C PHE A 57 7.68 -0.90 9.10
N PRO A 58 7.29 -1.45 7.94
CA PRO A 58 6.96 -0.78 6.67
C PRO A 58 5.82 0.23 6.77
N MET A 59 5.65 1.05 5.71
CA MET A 59 4.56 2.00 5.59
C MET A 59 4.16 2.12 4.12
N CYS A 60 2.98 1.63 3.74
CA CYS A 60 2.45 1.72 2.38
C CYS A 60 1.12 2.48 2.38
N ILE A 61 0.72 2.97 1.21
CA ILE A 61 -0.41 3.87 1.06
C ILE A 61 -1.33 3.47 -0.08
N ASP A 62 -2.61 3.80 0.05
CA ASP A 62 -3.56 3.89 -1.05
C ASP A 62 -4.72 4.84 -0.69
N HIS A 63 -5.60 5.14 -1.65
CA HIS A 63 -6.71 6.06 -1.46
C HIS A 63 -8.05 5.34 -1.46
N LEU A 64 -8.91 5.75 -0.53
CA LEU A 64 -10.33 5.42 -0.60
C LEU A 64 -10.99 6.12 -1.79
N PRO A 65 -12.13 5.61 -2.30
CA PRO A 65 -12.87 6.24 -3.40
C PRO A 65 -13.29 7.69 -3.15
N ASP A 66 -13.38 8.11 -1.88
CA ASP A 66 -13.67 9.48 -1.47
C ASP A 66 -12.43 10.39 -1.40
N GLY A 67 -11.26 9.87 -1.78
CA GLY A 67 -9.98 10.58 -1.81
C GLY A 67 -9.22 10.61 -0.49
N ARG A 68 -9.76 10.05 0.60
CA ARG A 68 -9.00 9.96 1.86
C ARG A 68 -7.90 8.94 1.76
N LEU A 69 -6.73 9.29 2.31
CA LEU A 69 -5.55 8.45 2.28
C LEU A 69 -5.62 7.39 3.39
N LEU A 70 -5.37 6.14 3.03
CA LEU A 70 -5.06 5.06 3.97
C LEU A 70 -3.55 4.85 4.04
N ILE A 71 -3.04 4.59 5.24
CA ILE A 71 -1.63 4.33 5.51
C ILE A 71 -1.52 3.07 6.37
N VAL A 72 -0.76 2.11 5.92
CA VAL A 72 -0.37 0.94 6.73
C VAL A 72 0.65 1.39 7.76
N ALA A 73 0.28 1.41 9.03
CA ALA A 73 1.17 1.65 10.14
C ALA A 73 1.58 0.30 10.74
N SER A 74 2.56 -0.35 10.10
CA SER A 74 2.94 -1.73 10.36
C SER A 74 3.43 -1.94 11.81
N SER A 75 4.27 -1.05 12.32
CA SER A 75 4.80 -1.13 13.70
C SER A 75 3.71 -1.13 14.75
N GLU A 76 2.61 -0.43 14.53
CA GLU A 76 1.45 -0.40 15.42
C GLU A 76 0.39 -1.45 15.07
N ARG A 77 0.60 -2.18 13.96
CA ARG A 77 -0.34 -3.18 13.43
C ARG A 77 -1.76 -2.62 13.25
N ARG A 78 -1.86 -1.50 12.51
CA ARG A 78 -3.13 -0.83 12.21
C ARG A 78 -3.08 -0.14 10.86
N ILE A 79 -4.26 0.14 10.32
CA ILE A 79 -4.44 1.09 9.23
C ILE A 79 -4.86 2.42 9.82
N VAL A 80 -4.18 3.48 9.46
CA VAL A 80 -4.62 4.84 9.75
C VAL A 80 -5.21 5.48 8.51
N ARG A 81 -6.19 6.36 8.71
CA ARG A 81 -6.84 7.14 7.68
C ARG A 81 -6.60 8.62 7.95
N ARG A 82 -6.19 9.34 6.91
CA ARG A 82 -6.03 10.78 6.98
C ARG A 82 -7.35 11.46 6.67
N GLU A 83 -7.84 12.26 7.61
CA GLU A 83 -9.04 13.06 7.46
C GLU A 83 -8.76 14.38 6.69
N PRO A 84 -9.80 15.07 6.17
CA PRO A 84 -9.62 16.31 5.40
C PRO A 84 -8.92 17.45 6.18
N ASP A 85 -9.04 17.47 7.49
CA ASP A 85 -8.35 18.41 8.37
C ASP A 85 -6.88 18.03 8.66
N GLY A 86 -6.42 16.90 8.13
CA GLY A 86 -5.08 16.37 8.31
C GLY A 86 -4.92 15.43 9.51
N ALA A 87 -5.95 15.24 10.33
CA ALA A 87 -5.92 14.31 11.45
C ALA A 87 -5.72 12.86 10.96
N LEU A 88 -4.92 12.10 11.71
CA LEU A 88 -4.74 10.67 11.47
C LEU A 88 -5.57 9.90 12.50
N VAL A 89 -6.55 9.13 12.02
CA VAL A 89 -7.43 8.30 12.85
C VAL A 89 -7.24 6.83 12.54
N THR A 90 -7.40 5.96 13.52
CA THR A 90 -7.39 4.51 13.27
C THR A 90 -8.61 4.15 12.42
N HIS A 91 -8.36 3.53 11.27
CA HIS A 91 -9.38 2.99 10.38
C HIS A 91 -9.67 1.52 10.70
N ALA A 92 -8.61 0.73 10.94
CA ALA A 92 -8.72 -0.67 11.31
C ALA A 92 -7.58 -1.10 12.23
N ASP A 93 -7.85 -2.03 13.16
CA ASP A 93 -6.85 -2.69 14.00
C ASP A 93 -6.54 -4.07 13.40
N LEU A 94 -5.25 -4.38 13.22
CA LEU A 94 -4.77 -5.60 12.59
C LEU A 94 -4.09 -6.56 13.59
N LYS A 95 -4.11 -6.24 14.88
CA LYS A 95 -3.35 -6.98 15.91
C LYS A 95 -3.78 -8.44 16.04
N ASP A 96 -5.06 -8.72 15.81
CA ASP A 96 -5.61 -10.08 15.93
C ASP A 96 -5.39 -10.93 14.68
N PHE A 97 -4.81 -10.35 13.60
CA PHE A 97 -4.66 -11.01 12.28
C PHE A 97 -3.23 -11.38 11.92
N GLY A 98 -2.24 -10.97 12.71
CA GLY A 98 -0.85 -11.34 12.49
C GLY A 98 0.13 -10.50 13.32
N GLU A 99 1.25 -11.14 13.70
CA GLU A 99 2.30 -10.51 14.50
C GLU A 99 3.43 -9.93 13.64
N HIS A 100 3.62 -10.49 12.45
CA HIS A 100 4.66 -10.08 11.50
C HIS A 100 4.32 -8.79 10.76
N PRO A 101 5.29 -8.16 10.09
CA PRO A 101 5.08 -6.88 9.41
C PRO A 101 3.96 -6.90 8.38
N TRP A 102 3.11 -5.90 8.45
CA TRP A 102 2.14 -5.54 7.41
C TRP A 102 2.84 -4.68 6.37
N ASN A 103 2.63 -4.97 5.08
CA ASN A 103 3.41 -4.36 4.02
C ASN A 103 2.55 -3.51 3.08
N ASP A 104 1.95 -4.07 2.04
CA ASP A 104 1.25 -3.28 1.03
C ASP A 104 -0.26 -3.23 1.24
N VAL A 105 -0.89 -2.25 0.63
CA VAL A 105 -2.34 -2.03 0.63
C VAL A 105 -2.81 -1.66 -0.77
N VAL A 106 -3.95 -2.18 -1.19
CA VAL A 106 -4.68 -1.74 -2.38
C VAL A 106 -6.16 -1.62 -2.07
N VAL A 107 -6.79 -0.56 -2.57
CA VAL A 107 -8.22 -0.28 -2.35
C VAL A 107 -9.00 -0.55 -3.64
N ASP A 108 -10.13 -1.25 -3.53
CA ASP A 108 -11.05 -1.45 -4.64
C ASP A 108 -12.03 -0.27 -4.83
N GLY A 109 -12.77 -0.27 -5.94
CA GLY A 109 -13.75 0.77 -6.24
C GLY A 109 -14.95 0.84 -5.27
N ARG A 110 -15.11 -0.15 -4.39
CA ARG A 110 -16.15 -0.19 -3.34
C ARG A 110 -15.64 0.32 -2.00
N GLY A 111 -14.34 0.59 -1.90
CA GLY A 111 -13.67 1.08 -0.69
C GLY A 111 -13.18 -0.02 0.24
N ASN A 112 -13.16 -1.28 -0.20
CA ASN A 112 -12.51 -2.35 0.54
C ASN A 112 -11.00 -2.25 0.34
N ALA A 113 -10.24 -2.34 1.42
CA ALA A 113 -8.78 -2.36 1.38
C ALA A 113 -8.26 -3.78 1.60
N TYR A 114 -7.45 -4.27 0.67
CA TYR A 114 -6.72 -5.52 0.81
C TYR A 114 -5.33 -5.19 1.34
N VAL A 115 -4.95 -5.81 2.46
CA VAL A 115 -3.70 -5.52 3.16
C VAL A 115 -2.96 -6.82 3.38
N ASN A 116 -1.69 -6.86 3.01
CA ASN A 116 -0.90 -8.07 3.16
C ASN A 116 0.05 -8.03 4.36
N ASN A 117 0.22 -9.19 5.00
CA ASN A 117 1.20 -9.47 6.04
C ASN A 117 2.30 -10.35 5.46
N ILE A 118 3.57 -10.02 5.71
CA ILE A 118 4.73 -10.71 5.12
C ILE A 118 4.83 -12.17 5.59
N GLY A 119 4.39 -12.48 6.82
CA GLY A 119 4.38 -13.83 7.39
C GLY A 119 5.65 -14.22 8.13
N PHE A 120 6.65 -13.34 8.21
CA PHE A 120 7.88 -13.56 8.97
C PHE A 120 8.55 -12.22 9.32
N ASP A 121 9.52 -12.25 10.21
CA ASP A 121 10.27 -11.05 10.63
C ASP A 121 11.33 -10.68 9.59
N PHE A 122 10.96 -9.81 8.67
CA PHE A 122 11.84 -9.32 7.61
C PHE A 122 12.84 -8.27 8.16
N PRO A 123 14.15 -8.32 7.80
CA PRO A 123 14.77 -9.20 6.81
C PRO A 123 15.36 -10.52 7.36
N ASP A 124 15.45 -10.71 8.67
CA ASP A 124 16.31 -11.72 9.30
C ASP A 124 15.56 -12.95 9.80
N GLY A 125 14.23 -12.98 9.75
CA GLY A 125 13.41 -14.10 10.19
C GLY A 125 13.42 -15.30 9.24
N GLU A 126 13.06 -16.47 9.74
CA GLU A 126 12.80 -17.64 8.91
C GLU A 126 11.59 -17.39 8.00
N VAL A 127 11.78 -17.61 6.70
CA VAL A 127 10.72 -17.33 5.71
C VAL A 127 9.49 -18.20 5.98
N GLY A 128 8.37 -17.53 6.22
CA GLY A 128 7.06 -18.14 6.43
C GLY A 128 6.01 -17.63 5.44
N PRO A 129 4.87 -18.31 5.36
CA PRO A 129 3.77 -17.85 4.52
C PRO A 129 3.09 -16.63 5.13
N GLY A 130 2.82 -15.65 4.28
CA GLY A 130 2.04 -14.47 4.62
C GLY A 130 0.54 -14.68 4.41
N THR A 131 -0.21 -13.65 4.78
CA THR A 131 -1.67 -13.61 4.71
C THR A 131 -2.15 -12.32 4.04
N ILE A 132 -3.42 -12.30 3.63
CA ILE A 132 -4.09 -11.09 3.17
C ILE A 132 -5.37 -10.94 3.97
N VAL A 133 -5.61 -9.74 4.47
CA VAL A 133 -6.87 -9.35 5.09
C VAL A 133 -7.63 -8.37 4.19
N LEU A 134 -8.95 -8.41 4.28
CA LEU A 134 -9.84 -7.40 3.75
C LEU A 134 -10.28 -6.52 4.91
N VAL A 135 -10.13 -5.21 4.72
CA VAL A 135 -10.65 -4.17 5.61
C VAL A 135 -11.82 -3.49 4.90
N ALA A 136 -13.02 -3.66 5.44
CA ALA A 136 -14.22 -3.04 4.88
C ALA A 136 -14.26 -1.52 5.17
N PRO A 137 -15.12 -0.76 4.46
CA PRO A 137 -15.23 0.70 4.66
C PRO A 137 -15.59 1.14 6.10
N ASP A 138 -16.23 0.27 6.87
CA ASP A 138 -16.57 0.51 8.28
C ASP A 138 -15.41 0.18 9.25
N GLY A 139 -14.28 -0.32 8.73
CA GLY A 139 -13.11 -0.70 9.50
C GLY A 139 -13.13 -2.14 10.03
N SER A 140 -14.16 -2.92 9.73
CA SER A 140 -14.18 -4.36 10.05
C SER A 140 -13.13 -5.11 9.22
N VAL A 141 -12.53 -6.15 9.82
CA VAL A 141 -11.41 -6.88 9.23
C VAL A 141 -11.72 -8.37 9.17
N CYS A 142 -11.40 -9.02 8.06
CA CYS A 142 -11.40 -10.47 7.95
C CYS A 142 -10.23 -10.98 7.10
N GLN A 143 -9.68 -12.14 7.43
CA GLN A 143 -8.67 -12.79 6.62
C GLN A 143 -9.32 -13.41 5.37
N VAL A 144 -8.75 -13.13 4.19
CA VAL A 144 -9.29 -13.56 2.89
C VAL A 144 -8.34 -14.47 2.11
N ALA A 145 -7.04 -14.48 2.45
CA ALA A 145 -6.08 -15.40 1.85
C ALA A 145 -4.93 -15.71 2.82
N GLU A 146 -4.30 -16.86 2.60
CA GLU A 146 -3.12 -17.32 3.32
C GLU A 146 -2.18 -18.11 2.39
N GLY A 147 -0.98 -18.42 2.85
CA GLY A 147 -0.05 -19.24 2.08
C GLY A 147 0.69 -18.47 0.97
N VAL A 148 0.64 -17.15 0.95
CA VAL A 148 1.37 -16.29 0.00
C VAL A 148 2.80 -16.04 0.49
N LEU A 149 3.79 -16.21 -0.39
CA LEU A 149 5.21 -16.11 -0.02
C LEU A 149 5.78 -14.72 -0.25
N PHE A 150 5.95 -13.97 0.84
CA PHE A 150 6.33 -12.55 0.81
C PHE A 150 5.42 -11.76 -0.14
N PRO A 151 4.13 -11.62 0.21
CA PRO A 151 3.25 -10.77 -0.57
C PRO A 151 3.76 -9.32 -0.55
N ASN A 152 3.81 -8.72 -1.74
CA ASN A 152 4.32 -7.38 -1.96
C ASN A 152 3.28 -6.59 -2.76
N GLY A 153 3.65 -5.88 -3.83
CA GLY A 153 2.73 -5.07 -4.60
C GLY A 153 1.46 -5.81 -5.01
N MET A 154 0.34 -5.13 -4.85
CA MET A 154 -1.00 -5.65 -5.18
C MET A 154 -1.74 -4.71 -6.12
N VAL A 155 -2.67 -5.26 -6.89
CA VAL A 155 -3.60 -4.48 -7.72
C VAL A 155 -4.95 -5.17 -7.79
N VAL A 156 -6.02 -4.37 -7.74
CA VAL A 156 -7.38 -4.82 -8.06
C VAL A 156 -7.70 -4.44 -9.49
N THR A 157 -8.28 -5.36 -10.25
CA THR A 157 -8.71 -5.07 -11.63
C THR A 157 -9.83 -4.01 -11.67
N PRO A 158 -9.94 -3.22 -12.76
CA PRO A 158 -10.90 -2.10 -12.82
C PRO A 158 -12.37 -2.50 -12.65
N ASP A 159 -12.71 -3.75 -12.91
CA ASP A 159 -14.04 -4.33 -12.69
C ASP A 159 -14.28 -4.80 -11.26
N ASN A 160 -13.28 -4.65 -10.36
CA ASN A 160 -13.26 -5.14 -9.00
C ASN A 160 -13.48 -6.65 -8.86
N ALA A 161 -13.13 -7.43 -9.88
CA ALA A 161 -13.37 -8.88 -9.88
C ALA A 161 -12.14 -9.71 -9.48
N THR A 162 -10.93 -9.12 -9.54
CA THR A 162 -9.70 -9.89 -9.29
C THR A 162 -8.69 -9.06 -8.51
N LEU A 163 -8.16 -9.64 -7.43
CA LEU A 163 -6.97 -9.16 -6.73
C LEU A 163 -5.75 -9.92 -7.27
N ILE A 164 -4.73 -9.20 -7.75
CA ILE A 164 -3.46 -9.77 -8.20
C ILE A 164 -2.38 -9.37 -7.21
N VAL A 165 -1.62 -10.35 -6.74
CA VAL A 165 -0.58 -10.19 -5.72
C VAL A 165 0.76 -10.65 -6.27
N ALA A 166 1.79 -9.81 -6.13
CA ALA A 166 3.17 -10.21 -6.41
C ALA A 166 3.74 -10.94 -5.17
N GLU A 167 4.14 -12.18 -5.35
CA GLU A 167 4.83 -12.97 -4.33
C GLU A 167 6.33 -12.92 -4.57
N SER A 168 7.05 -12.05 -3.85
CA SER A 168 8.49 -11.80 -4.07
C SER A 168 9.35 -13.05 -3.86
N TYR A 169 9.04 -13.88 -2.87
CA TYR A 169 9.73 -15.13 -2.61
C TYR A 169 9.09 -16.33 -3.30
N GLY A 170 7.85 -16.21 -3.74
CA GLY A 170 7.18 -17.18 -4.59
C GLY A 170 7.59 -17.09 -6.06
N ASN A 171 8.25 -16.01 -6.48
CA ASN A 171 8.63 -15.72 -7.87
C ASN A 171 7.45 -15.83 -8.85
N LYS A 172 6.26 -15.37 -8.45
CA LYS A 172 5.03 -15.47 -9.23
C LYS A 172 4.08 -14.31 -8.95
N LEU A 173 3.08 -14.19 -9.82
CA LEU A 173 1.87 -13.42 -9.56
C LEU A 173 0.74 -14.40 -9.26
N THR A 174 0.00 -14.17 -8.19
CA THR A 174 -1.17 -14.97 -7.82
C THR A 174 -2.42 -14.10 -7.95
N ALA A 175 -3.45 -14.64 -8.61
CA ALA A 175 -4.74 -13.99 -8.77
C ALA A 175 -5.77 -14.64 -7.87
N PHE A 176 -6.55 -13.81 -7.17
CA PHE A 176 -7.67 -14.20 -6.32
C PHE A 176 -8.95 -13.61 -6.89
N GLU A 177 -9.99 -14.42 -7.01
CA GLU A 177 -11.32 -13.94 -7.38
C GLU A 177 -11.93 -13.15 -6.21
N ILE A 178 -12.46 -11.98 -6.50
CA ILE A 178 -13.18 -11.14 -5.52
C ILE A 178 -14.68 -11.41 -5.68
N ALA A 179 -15.35 -11.80 -4.60
CA ALA A 179 -16.78 -12.05 -4.61
C ALA A 179 -17.59 -10.79 -5.00
N ALA A 180 -18.66 -10.99 -5.75
CA ALA A 180 -19.55 -9.93 -6.22
C ALA A 180 -20.74 -9.74 -5.26
N ASP A 181 -20.52 -9.50 -3.99
CA ASP A 181 -21.57 -9.25 -3.00
C ASP A 181 -21.86 -7.76 -2.76
#